data_aedc79891bdbdf4971dc2fa841aba9c0
#
_entry.id   aedc79891bdbdf4971dc2fa841aba9c0
#
_cell.length_a   1.000
_cell.length_b   1.000
_cell.length_c   1.000
_cell.angle_alpha   90.00
_cell.angle_beta   90.00
_cell.angle_gamma   90.00
#
_symmetry.space_group_name_H-M   'P 1'
#
loop_
_entity.id
_entity.type
_entity.pdbx_description
1 polymer ?
#
loop_
_entity_poly.entity_id
_entity_poly.type
_entity_poly.pdbx_seq_one_letter_code
_entity_poly.pdbx_strand_id
1 'polypeptide(L)'
;ISHAPTRTEAALKLALALERTRLHGVTTNRDFLVAALRNDEFLAANTTTDFIDRVSIPGQRVPTECELEDASIAIVLMAQKSNRSKAIALRFMPSGFRNSSMPSQQMVLIHGETEIVVNYRRLRNGSFEIRIGEETESRSAKLLSSTSDHFEIQLDGVHASGYASKFGSRWYVDIPAGGLTLLEKSRFPGADIADIEG
;
A
#
# COMPACT_ATOMS: atom_id res chain seq x y z
N ILE A 1 8.32 23.52 7.78
CA ILE A 1 9.47 24.04 8.57
C ILE A 1 9.62 23.14 9.79
N SER A 2 10.85 22.69 10.07
CA SER A 2 11.17 21.94 11.29
C SER A 2 12.21 22.72 12.09
N HIS A 3 12.19 22.53 13.40
CA HIS A 3 13.13 23.09 14.33
C HIS A 3 13.64 21.99 15.27
N ALA A 4 14.95 21.94 15.49
CA ALA A 4 15.62 21.07 16.45
C ALA A 4 16.97 21.73 16.89
N PRO A 5 17.62 21.23 17.96
CA PRO A 5 18.89 21.79 18.44
C PRO A 5 20.02 21.71 17.39
N THR A 6 20.02 20.68 16.55
CA THR A 6 21.04 20.49 15.52
C THR A 6 20.45 20.46 14.11
N ARG A 7 21.27 20.74 13.09
CA ARG A 7 20.90 20.64 11.68
C ARG A 7 20.42 19.22 11.33
N THR A 8 21.17 18.22 11.75
CA THR A 8 20.86 16.81 11.49
C THR A 8 19.50 16.42 12.07
N GLU A 9 19.22 16.76 13.33
CA GLU A 9 17.92 16.48 13.96
C GLU A 9 16.78 17.22 13.26
N ALA A 10 16.99 18.49 12.88
CA ALA A 10 15.98 19.25 12.15
C ALA A 10 15.67 18.64 10.78
N ALA A 11 16.69 18.22 10.03
CA ALA A 11 16.55 17.57 8.74
C ALA A 11 15.83 16.22 8.85
N LEU A 12 16.24 15.36 9.77
CA LEU A 12 15.62 14.06 9.99
C LEU A 12 14.18 14.18 10.51
N LYS A 13 13.90 15.16 11.35
CA LYS A 13 12.52 15.47 11.81
C LYS A 13 11.62 15.90 10.65
N LEU A 14 12.15 16.71 9.72
CA LEU A 14 11.40 17.13 8.53
C LEU A 14 11.20 15.95 7.57
N ALA A 15 12.22 15.13 7.34
CA ALA A 15 12.12 13.94 6.52
C ALA A 15 11.02 12.99 7.04
N LEU A 16 11.02 12.72 8.35
CA LEU A 16 10.00 11.89 9.00
C LEU A 16 8.59 12.48 8.87
N ALA A 17 8.44 13.81 8.99
CA ALA A 17 7.16 14.48 8.81
C ALA A 17 6.65 14.35 7.38
N LEU A 18 7.53 14.48 6.38
CA LEU A 18 7.20 14.29 4.96
C LEU A 18 6.82 12.83 4.66
N GLU A 19 7.55 11.85 5.19
CA GLU A 19 7.22 10.42 5.05
C GLU A 19 5.83 10.09 5.59
N ARG A 20 5.44 10.71 6.70
CA ARG A 20 4.12 10.53 7.33
C ARG A 20 3.00 11.35 6.68
N THR A 21 3.36 12.26 5.79
CA THR A 21 2.36 13.07 5.08
C THR A 21 1.71 12.26 3.99
N ARG A 22 0.41 12.12 4.04
CA ARG A 22 -0.39 11.39 3.05
C ARG A 22 -0.91 12.35 1.99
N LEU A 23 -0.52 12.12 0.75
CA LEU A 23 -0.93 12.90 -0.41
C LEU A 23 -1.31 11.95 -1.53
N HIS A 24 -2.57 11.92 -1.89
CA HIS A 24 -3.11 11.01 -2.88
C HIS A 24 -3.65 11.78 -4.09
N GLY A 25 -3.51 11.18 -5.29
CA GLY A 25 -4.08 11.71 -6.52
C GLY A 25 -3.29 12.83 -7.20
N VAL A 26 -2.20 13.29 -6.60
CA VAL A 26 -1.31 14.32 -7.18
C VAL A 26 0.13 13.85 -7.19
N THR A 27 0.87 14.18 -8.24
CA THR A 27 2.31 13.96 -8.28
C THR A 27 3.00 15.01 -7.44
N THR A 28 3.87 14.59 -6.52
CA THR A 28 4.62 15.48 -5.63
C THR A 28 6.11 15.15 -5.69
N ASN A 29 6.94 16.09 -5.23
CA ASN A 29 8.37 15.88 -5.03
C ASN A 29 8.72 15.39 -3.61
N ARG A 30 7.74 14.85 -2.88
CA ARG A 30 7.90 14.40 -1.48
C ARG A 30 9.07 13.43 -1.33
N ASP A 31 9.12 12.40 -2.15
CA ASP A 31 10.14 11.35 -2.05
C ASP A 31 11.55 11.88 -2.35
N PHE A 32 11.65 12.77 -3.34
CA PHE A 32 12.89 13.50 -3.63
C PHE A 32 13.32 14.33 -2.41
N LEU A 33 12.40 15.07 -1.77
CA LEU A 33 12.74 15.88 -0.60
C LEU A 33 13.16 15.01 0.59
N VAL A 34 12.52 13.87 0.81
CA VAL A 34 12.92 12.91 1.85
C VAL A 34 14.33 12.38 1.59
N ALA A 35 14.61 11.96 0.35
CA ALA A 35 15.92 11.45 -0.04
C ALA A 35 17.01 12.53 0.12
N ALA A 36 16.70 13.78 -0.26
CA ALA A 36 17.61 14.91 -0.09
C ALA A 36 17.94 15.18 1.39
N LEU A 37 16.90 15.21 2.25
CA LEU A 37 17.05 15.48 3.68
C LEU A 37 17.80 14.38 4.44
N ARG A 38 17.81 13.15 3.91
CA ARG A 38 18.52 11.99 4.49
C ARG A 38 19.91 11.79 3.90
N ASN A 39 20.27 12.56 2.89
CA ASN A 39 21.58 12.45 2.26
C ASN A 39 22.71 12.97 3.17
N ASP A 40 23.82 12.23 3.25
CA ASP A 40 24.95 12.54 4.13
C ASP A 40 25.57 13.91 3.84
N GLU A 41 25.68 14.29 2.56
CA GLU A 41 26.18 15.59 2.14
C GLU A 41 25.28 16.74 2.62
N PHE A 42 23.94 16.52 2.56
CA PHE A 42 22.99 17.49 3.10
C PHE A 42 23.12 17.62 4.62
N LEU A 43 23.27 16.50 5.32
CA LEU A 43 23.41 16.46 6.78
C LEU A 43 24.73 17.12 7.21
N ALA A 44 25.82 16.93 6.44
CA ALA A 44 27.12 17.56 6.63
C ALA A 44 27.17 19.04 6.22
N ALA A 45 26.08 19.61 5.72
CA ALA A 45 25.99 20.99 5.21
C ALA A 45 26.80 21.30 3.94
N ASN A 46 27.20 20.29 3.17
CA ASN A 46 27.86 20.42 1.87
C ASN A 46 26.86 20.72 0.75
N THR A 47 26.03 21.74 0.96
CA THR A 47 24.89 22.10 0.09
C THR A 47 25.24 23.33 -0.77
N THR A 48 26.14 23.15 -1.71
CA THR A 48 26.47 24.13 -2.74
C THR A 48 25.38 24.15 -3.84
N THR A 49 25.39 25.11 -4.73
CA THR A 49 24.38 25.28 -5.78
C THR A 49 24.29 24.08 -6.73
N ASP A 50 25.37 23.30 -6.87
CA ASP A 50 25.50 22.08 -7.65
C ASP A 50 25.10 20.80 -6.90
N PHE A 51 24.63 20.92 -5.65
CA PHE A 51 24.33 19.78 -4.76
C PHE A 51 23.43 18.74 -5.42
N ILE A 52 22.32 19.16 -6.05
CA ILE A 52 21.34 18.26 -6.66
C ILE A 52 21.96 17.49 -7.83
N ASP A 53 22.72 18.16 -8.68
CA ASP A 53 23.36 17.54 -9.84
C ASP A 53 24.47 16.58 -9.44
N ARG A 54 25.26 16.95 -8.41
CA ARG A 54 26.39 16.17 -7.93
C ARG A 54 25.98 14.90 -7.19
N VAL A 55 24.88 14.93 -6.44
CA VAL A 55 24.50 13.83 -5.54
C VAL A 55 23.52 12.86 -6.20
N SER A 56 22.93 13.19 -7.35
CA SER A 56 21.98 12.31 -8.10
C SER A 56 20.87 11.75 -7.20
N ILE A 57 20.12 12.63 -6.56
CA ILE A 57 19.06 12.25 -5.63
C ILE A 57 17.91 11.57 -6.40
N PRO A 58 17.42 10.40 -5.96
CA PRO A 58 16.32 9.74 -6.63
C PRO A 58 15.02 10.56 -6.53
N GLY A 59 14.33 10.72 -7.66
CA GLY A 59 13.07 11.50 -7.74
C GLY A 59 11.88 10.82 -7.09
N GLN A 60 11.88 9.48 -7.05
CA GLN A 60 10.83 8.66 -6.45
C GLN A 60 11.44 7.51 -5.66
N ARG A 61 10.77 7.11 -4.59
CA ARG A 61 11.11 5.91 -3.84
C ARG A 61 10.72 4.67 -4.63
N VAL A 62 11.61 3.72 -4.73
CA VAL A 62 11.30 2.39 -5.27
C VAL A 62 10.90 1.50 -4.09
N PRO A 63 9.67 0.99 -4.03
CA PRO A 63 9.27 0.07 -2.98
C PRO A 63 9.97 -1.27 -3.14
N THR A 64 10.21 -1.95 -2.03
CA THR A 64 10.69 -3.33 -2.03
C THR A 64 9.57 -4.30 -2.41
N GLU A 65 9.91 -5.50 -2.81
CA GLU A 65 8.94 -6.56 -3.13
C GLU A 65 8.06 -6.89 -1.93
N CYS A 66 8.63 -7.04 -0.73
CA CYS A 66 7.88 -7.26 0.51
C CYS A 66 6.88 -6.14 0.81
N GLU A 67 7.23 -4.88 0.54
CA GLU A 67 6.33 -3.75 0.74
C GLU A 67 5.15 -3.78 -0.25
N LEU A 68 5.40 -4.16 -1.49
CA LEU A 68 4.35 -4.34 -2.50
C LEU A 68 3.41 -5.49 -2.13
N GLU A 69 3.94 -6.59 -1.64
CA GLU A 69 3.16 -7.73 -1.15
C GLU A 69 2.29 -7.36 0.05
N ASP A 70 2.87 -6.75 1.09
CA ASP A 70 2.15 -6.36 2.30
C ASP A 70 1.04 -5.34 1.99
N ALA A 71 1.32 -4.36 1.12
CA ALA A 71 0.32 -3.42 0.63
C ALA A 71 -0.79 -4.13 -0.16
N SER A 72 -0.44 -5.09 -1.01
CA SER A 72 -1.41 -5.88 -1.80
C SER A 72 -2.31 -6.72 -0.90
N ILE A 73 -1.76 -7.32 0.15
CA ILE A 73 -2.54 -8.05 1.17
C ILE A 73 -3.50 -7.11 1.89
N ALA A 74 -3.04 -5.94 2.32
CA ALA A 74 -3.89 -4.94 2.97
C ALA A 74 -5.05 -4.51 2.07
N ILE A 75 -4.79 -4.25 0.78
CA ILE A 75 -5.82 -3.92 -0.22
C ILE A 75 -6.87 -5.03 -0.30
N VAL A 76 -6.45 -6.28 -0.43
CA VAL A 76 -7.37 -7.43 -0.51
C VAL A 76 -8.27 -7.50 0.72
N LEU A 77 -7.72 -7.35 1.92
CA LEU A 77 -8.49 -7.38 3.16
C LEU A 77 -9.48 -6.23 3.26
N MET A 78 -9.06 -5.02 2.88
CA MET A 78 -9.92 -3.83 2.87
C MET A 78 -11.02 -3.94 1.80
N ALA A 79 -10.70 -4.42 0.61
CA ALA A 79 -11.67 -4.68 -0.46
C ALA A 79 -12.71 -5.71 -0.03
N GLN A 80 -12.28 -6.80 0.59
CA GLN A 80 -13.19 -7.84 1.12
C GLN A 80 -14.14 -7.27 2.18
N LYS A 81 -13.63 -6.45 3.11
CA LYS A 81 -14.48 -5.77 4.09
C LYS A 81 -15.47 -4.83 3.43
N SER A 82 -15.02 -3.99 2.49
CA SER A 82 -15.88 -3.06 1.76
C SER A 82 -16.99 -3.81 0.98
N ASN A 83 -16.63 -4.85 0.24
CA ASN A 83 -17.59 -5.65 -0.50
C ASN A 83 -18.61 -6.31 0.42
N ARG A 84 -18.19 -6.79 1.59
CA ARG A 84 -19.07 -7.38 2.57
C ARG A 84 -20.03 -6.36 3.19
N SER A 85 -19.56 -5.16 3.50
CA SER A 85 -20.40 -4.09 4.06
C SER A 85 -21.44 -3.58 3.06
N LYS A 86 -21.12 -3.61 1.77
CA LYS A 86 -22.02 -3.22 0.67
C LYS A 86 -22.95 -4.34 0.21
N ALA A 87 -22.75 -5.58 0.68
CA ALA A 87 -23.61 -6.72 0.29
C ALA A 87 -25.05 -6.48 0.72
N ILE A 88 -25.97 -6.53 -0.24
CA ILE A 88 -27.42 -6.36 0.00
C ILE A 88 -28.03 -7.69 0.47
N ALA A 89 -27.62 -8.80 -0.13
CA ALA A 89 -28.13 -10.13 0.15
C ALA A 89 -27.16 -10.95 1.03
N LEU A 90 -27.73 -11.89 1.81
CA LEU A 90 -26.99 -12.93 2.55
C LEU A 90 -25.91 -12.38 3.51
N ARG A 91 -26.16 -11.22 4.14
CA ARG A 91 -25.23 -10.57 5.07
C ARG A 91 -24.81 -11.45 6.24
N PHE A 92 -25.63 -12.40 6.65
CA PHE A 92 -25.38 -13.34 7.73
C PHE A 92 -24.47 -14.50 7.33
N MET A 93 -24.33 -14.77 6.03
CA MET A 93 -23.48 -15.87 5.55
C MET A 93 -22.01 -15.44 5.53
N PRO A 94 -21.07 -16.31 5.96
CA PRO A 94 -19.66 -16.05 5.79
C PRO A 94 -19.29 -15.82 4.32
N SER A 95 -18.37 -14.88 4.05
CA SER A 95 -17.87 -14.67 2.70
C SER A 95 -17.23 -15.95 2.17
N GLY A 96 -17.62 -16.37 0.94
CA GLY A 96 -17.11 -17.61 0.36
C GLY A 96 -17.77 -18.89 0.89
N PHE A 97 -18.91 -18.79 1.62
CA PHE A 97 -19.63 -19.98 2.07
C PHE A 97 -20.24 -20.72 0.87
N ARG A 98 -19.87 -22.00 0.71
CA ARG A 98 -20.46 -22.96 -0.22
C ARG A 98 -20.39 -24.37 0.34
N ASN A 99 -21.25 -25.28 -0.15
CA ASN A 99 -21.22 -26.68 0.22
C ASN A 99 -20.11 -27.51 -0.46
N SER A 100 -19.34 -26.89 -1.34
CA SER A 100 -18.18 -27.50 -2.04
C SER A 100 -16.90 -26.71 -1.74
N SER A 101 -15.73 -27.34 -1.91
CA SER A 101 -14.44 -26.65 -1.84
C SER A 101 -14.37 -25.57 -2.92
N MET A 102 -14.19 -24.31 -2.52
CA MET A 102 -14.00 -23.23 -3.47
C MET A 102 -12.53 -23.06 -3.83
N PRO A 103 -12.24 -22.78 -5.11
CA PRO A 103 -10.93 -22.24 -5.47
C PRO A 103 -10.70 -20.91 -4.76
N SER A 104 -9.44 -20.55 -4.58
CA SER A 104 -9.06 -19.24 -4.07
C SER A 104 -9.65 -18.15 -4.95
N GLN A 105 -10.05 -17.05 -4.33
CA GLN A 105 -10.41 -15.83 -5.06
C GLN A 105 -9.13 -15.15 -5.51
N GLN A 106 -9.19 -14.40 -6.61
CA GLN A 106 -8.06 -13.72 -7.17
C GLN A 106 -8.33 -12.22 -7.27
N MET A 107 -7.34 -11.42 -6.94
CA MET A 107 -7.26 -9.99 -7.24
C MET A 107 -5.92 -9.73 -7.92
N VAL A 108 -5.95 -8.93 -8.97
CA VAL A 108 -4.75 -8.53 -9.71
C VAL A 108 -4.53 -7.05 -9.49
N LEU A 109 -3.35 -6.70 -9.00
CA LEU A 109 -2.92 -5.34 -8.73
C LEU A 109 -1.71 -5.02 -9.60
N ILE A 110 -1.58 -3.77 -10.04
CA ILE A 110 -0.49 -3.31 -10.89
C ILE A 110 0.21 -2.14 -10.21
N HIS A 111 1.53 -2.21 -10.11
CA HIS A 111 2.40 -1.11 -9.68
C HIS A 111 3.45 -0.84 -10.75
N GLY A 112 3.35 0.31 -11.42
CA GLY A 112 4.18 0.59 -12.61
C GLY A 112 3.94 -0.47 -13.69
N GLU A 113 4.98 -1.24 -14.03
CA GLU A 113 4.91 -2.34 -14.99
C GLU A 113 4.74 -3.72 -14.32
N THR A 114 4.78 -3.77 -12.99
CA THR A 114 4.72 -5.02 -12.22
C THR A 114 3.28 -5.42 -11.95
N GLU A 115 2.88 -6.61 -12.40
CA GLU A 115 1.58 -7.22 -12.10
C GLU A 115 1.71 -8.14 -10.88
N ILE A 116 0.89 -7.92 -9.87
CA ILE A 116 0.88 -8.67 -8.62
C ILE A 116 -0.44 -9.43 -8.53
N VAL A 117 -0.37 -10.74 -8.64
CA VAL A 117 -1.52 -11.64 -8.59
C VAL A 117 -1.69 -12.14 -7.16
N VAL A 118 -2.76 -11.74 -6.49
CA VAL A 118 -3.06 -12.14 -5.12
C VAL A 118 -4.19 -13.14 -5.11
N ASN A 119 -3.87 -14.38 -4.74
CA ASN A 119 -4.83 -15.45 -4.55
C ASN A 119 -5.16 -15.56 -3.05
N TYR A 120 -6.42 -15.51 -2.68
CA TYR A 120 -6.82 -15.50 -1.28
C TYR A 120 -8.06 -16.35 -1.00
N ARG A 121 -8.10 -16.95 0.18
CA ARG A 121 -9.22 -17.74 0.68
C ARG A 121 -9.48 -17.42 2.14
N ARG A 122 -10.72 -17.12 2.49
CA ARG A 122 -11.12 -16.92 3.88
C ARG A 122 -11.26 -18.26 4.60
N LEU A 123 -10.65 -18.35 5.77
CA LEU A 123 -10.71 -19.51 6.64
C LEU A 123 -11.87 -19.40 7.65
N ARG A 124 -12.23 -20.51 8.29
CA ARG A 124 -13.34 -20.57 9.27
C ARG A 124 -13.07 -19.70 10.51
N ASN A 125 -11.83 -19.55 10.91
CA ASN A 125 -11.40 -18.71 12.05
C ASN A 125 -11.42 -17.20 11.74
N GLY A 126 -11.84 -16.82 10.51
CA GLY A 126 -11.90 -15.43 10.07
C GLY A 126 -10.60 -14.86 9.51
N SER A 127 -9.48 -15.61 9.55
CA SER A 127 -8.26 -15.26 8.84
C SER A 127 -8.35 -15.57 7.35
N PHE A 128 -7.35 -15.12 6.62
CA PHE A 128 -7.20 -15.39 5.19
C PHE A 128 -5.90 -16.15 4.94
N GLU A 129 -5.97 -17.14 4.11
CA GLU A 129 -4.81 -17.76 3.47
C GLU A 129 -4.58 -17.04 2.15
N ILE A 130 -3.37 -16.50 1.97
CA ILE A 130 -3.01 -15.64 0.83
C ILE A 130 -1.76 -16.20 0.17
N ARG A 131 -1.76 -16.21 -1.17
CA ARG A 131 -0.59 -16.54 -2.02
C ARG A 131 -0.41 -15.45 -3.03
N ILE A 132 0.83 -15.04 -3.25
CA ILE A 132 1.19 -13.99 -4.20
C ILE A 132 1.95 -14.63 -5.36
N GLY A 133 1.54 -14.30 -6.59
CA GLY A 133 2.15 -14.86 -7.80
C GLY A 133 2.04 -16.39 -7.87
N GLU A 134 3.14 -17.01 -8.20
CA GLU A 134 3.29 -18.48 -8.31
C GLU A 134 3.88 -19.10 -7.02
N GLU A 135 3.97 -18.34 -5.93
CA GLU A 135 4.54 -18.84 -4.68
C GLU A 135 3.79 -20.05 -4.14
N THR A 136 4.57 -21.04 -3.71
CA THR A 136 4.06 -22.28 -3.12
C THR A 136 3.66 -22.05 -1.67
N GLU A 137 4.30 -21.10 -0.98
CA GLU A 137 4.03 -20.80 0.42
C GLU A 137 2.84 -19.86 0.56
N SER A 138 1.99 -20.14 1.52
CA SER A 138 0.84 -19.31 1.83
C SER A 138 1.11 -18.47 3.07
N ARG A 139 0.79 -17.19 3.03
CA ARG A 139 0.82 -16.27 4.15
C ARG A 139 -0.52 -16.24 4.87
N SER A 140 -0.49 -16.10 6.19
CA SER A 140 -1.70 -15.95 7.00
C SER A 140 -1.96 -14.47 7.28
N ALA A 141 -3.13 -13.99 6.92
CA ALA A 141 -3.51 -12.60 7.16
C ALA A 141 -4.86 -12.51 7.87
N LYS A 142 -4.99 -11.55 8.78
CA LYS A 142 -6.24 -11.26 9.49
C LYS A 142 -6.44 -9.77 9.64
N LEU A 143 -7.62 -9.28 9.26
CA LEU A 143 -8.02 -7.91 9.55
C LEU A 143 -8.46 -7.83 11.02
N LEU A 144 -7.75 -7.06 11.83
CA LEU A 144 -8.02 -6.88 13.25
C LEU A 144 -9.03 -5.75 13.45
N SER A 145 -8.73 -4.58 12.89
CA SER A 145 -9.62 -3.43 12.89
C SER A 145 -9.51 -2.65 11.59
N SER A 146 -10.54 -1.92 11.23
CA SER A 146 -10.46 -0.94 10.15
C SER A 146 -11.59 0.07 10.22
N THR A 147 -11.25 1.31 9.87
CA THR A 147 -12.19 2.41 9.63
C THR A 147 -12.44 2.58 8.12
N SER A 148 -12.81 3.78 7.68
CA SER A 148 -12.97 4.09 6.25
C SER A 148 -11.67 3.96 5.47
N ASP A 149 -10.57 4.36 6.06
CA ASP A 149 -9.26 4.52 5.45
C ASP A 149 -8.11 3.90 6.24
N HIS A 150 -8.24 3.70 7.54
CA HIS A 150 -7.22 3.07 8.40
C HIS A 150 -7.47 1.58 8.53
N PHE A 151 -6.39 0.79 8.53
CA PHE A 151 -6.44 -0.65 8.79
C PHE A 151 -5.39 -1.08 9.82
N GLU A 152 -5.75 -2.11 10.58
CA GLU A 152 -4.84 -2.89 11.41
C GLU A 152 -4.98 -4.34 11.01
N ILE A 153 -3.88 -4.95 10.64
CA ILE A 153 -3.83 -6.33 10.16
C ILE A 153 -2.79 -7.12 10.95
N GLN A 154 -2.96 -8.43 10.96
CA GLN A 154 -1.95 -9.36 11.42
C GLN A 154 -1.50 -10.17 10.20
N LEU A 155 -0.20 -10.11 9.89
CA LEU A 155 0.46 -10.87 8.82
C LEU A 155 1.44 -11.84 9.46
N ASP A 156 1.21 -13.13 9.30
CA ASP A 156 2.07 -14.20 9.82
C ASP A 156 2.40 -14.04 11.31
N GLY A 157 1.41 -13.55 12.10
CA GLY A 157 1.55 -13.27 13.52
C GLY A 157 2.05 -11.87 13.87
N VAL A 158 2.57 -11.11 12.91
CA VAL A 158 3.09 -9.76 13.11
C VAL A 158 1.99 -8.72 12.89
N HIS A 159 1.87 -7.74 13.80
CA HIS A 159 0.94 -6.62 13.66
C HIS A 159 1.49 -5.57 12.70
N ALA A 160 0.66 -5.16 11.76
CA ALA A 160 0.91 -4.06 10.86
C ALA A 160 -0.31 -3.14 10.78
N SER A 161 -0.06 -1.86 10.59
CA SER A 161 -1.11 -0.86 10.45
C SER A 161 -0.77 0.13 9.33
N GLY A 162 -1.79 0.72 8.76
CA GLY A 162 -1.61 1.68 7.68
C GLY A 162 -2.93 2.31 7.27
N TYR A 163 -2.87 3.00 6.15
CA TYR A 163 -4.04 3.62 5.56
C TYR A 163 -4.22 3.12 4.14
N ALA A 164 -5.44 2.89 3.73
CA ALA A 164 -5.77 2.50 2.36
C ALA A 164 -7.06 3.21 1.94
N SER A 165 -7.00 3.92 0.83
CA SER A 165 -8.15 4.54 0.21
C SER A 165 -8.27 4.12 -1.24
N LYS A 166 -9.49 4.04 -1.74
CA LYS A 166 -9.78 3.66 -3.13
C LYS A 166 -10.50 4.79 -3.86
N PHE A 167 -10.00 5.12 -5.04
CA PHE A 167 -10.69 6.02 -5.96
C PHE A 167 -10.69 5.38 -7.36
N GLY A 168 -11.88 5.09 -7.88
CA GLY A 168 -12.02 4.28 -9.11
C GLY A 168 -11.36 2.91 -8.95
N SER A 169 -10.46 2.59 -9.87
CA SER A 169 -9.63 1.38 -9.85
C SER A 169 -8.30 1.56 -9.07
N ARG A 170 -7.97 2.78 -8.61
CA ARG A 170 -6.71 3.07 -7.92
C ARG A 170 -6.85 2.90 -6.41
N TRP A 171 -5.89 2.20 -5.83
CA TRP A 171 -5.67 2.09 -4.40
C TRP A 171 -4.45 2.92 -3.99
N TYR A 172 -4.62 3.74 -2.98
CA TYR A 172 -3.56 4.48 -2.31
C TYR A 172 -3.35 3.86 -0.95
N VAL A 173 -2.16 3.36 -0.69
CA VAL A 173 -1.83 2.66 0.55
C VAL A 173 -0.62 3.33 1.18
N ASP A 174 -0.76 3.76 2.42
CA ASP A 174 0.34 4.28 3.22
C ASP A 174 0.65 3.27 4.33
N ILE A 175 1.81 2.65 4.22
CA ILE A 175 2.42 1.79 5.21
C ILE A 175 3.55 2.55 5.91
N PRO A 176 4.11 2.06 7.04
CA PRO A 176 5.21 2.75 7.73
C PRO A 176 6.42 3.07 6.86
N ALA A 177 6.67 2.26 5.83
CA ALA A 177 7.77 2.46 4.89
C ALA A 177 7.50 3.55 3.85
N GLY A 178 6.25 3.97 3.63
CA GLY A 178 5.86 5.05 2.71
C GLY A 178 4.57 4.77 1.96
N GLY A 179 4.18 5.72 1.11
CA GLY A 179 2.97 5.63 0.30
C GLY A 179 3.19 4.85 -1.00
N LEU A 180 2.20 4.08 -1.40
CA LEU A 180 2.16 3.26 -2.60
C LEU A 180 0.86 3.50 -3.36
N THR A 181 0.93 3.43 -4.68
CA THR A 181 -0.26 3.47 -5.54
C THR A 181 -0.32 2.19 -6.35
N LEU A 182 -1.41 1.44 -6.22
CA LEU A 182 -1.65 0.22 -6.98
C LEU A 182 -2.97 0.34 -7.76
N LEU A 183 -2.98 -0.16 -8.98
CA LEU A 183 -4.16 -0.20 -9.84
C LEU A 183 -4.80 -1.58 -9.74
N GLU A 184 -6.07 -1.64 -9.38
CA GLU A 184 -6.85 -2.88 -9.41
C GLU A 184 -7.28 -3.18 -10.84
N LYS A 185 -6.79 -4.30 -11.39
CA LYS A 185 -7.18 -4.77 -12.72
C LYS A 185 -8.60 -5.31 -12.71
N SER A 186 -9.44 -4.80 -13.59
CA SER A 186 -10.81 -5.28 -13.69
C SER A 186 -10.87 -6.75 -14.12
N ARG A 187 -11.77 -7.51 -13.50
CA ARG A 187 -12.03 -8.92 -13.89
C ARG A 187 -12.72 -9.05 -15.24
N PHE A 188 -13.42 -8.01 -15.67
CA PHE A 188 -14.23 -8.05 -16.88
C PHE A 188 -13.63 -7.10 -17.94
N PRO A 189 -13.31 -7.62 -19.15
CA PRO A 189 -12.86 -6.79 -20.24
C PRO A 189 -13.93 -5.71 -20.55
N GLY A 190 -13.54 -4.46 -20.66
CA GLY A 190 -14.45 -3.35 -21.01
C GLY A 190 -15.00 -2.55 -19.82
N ALA A 191 -14.79 -2.97 -18.57
CA ALA A 191 -15.20 -2.18 -17.40
C ALA A 191 -14.28 -0.96 -17.16
N ASP A 192 -13.07 -0.97 -17.69
CA ASP A 192 -12.05 0.06 -17.47
C ASP A 192 -12.26 1.33 -18.35
N ILE A 193 -13.22 1.30 -19.29
CA ILE A 193 -13.45 2.43 -20.23
C ILE A 193 -14.19 3.59 -19.54
N ALA A 194 -14.88 3.35 -18.45
CA ALA A 194 -15.68 4.36 -17.75
C ALA A 194 -14.87 5.26 -16.78
N ASP A 195 -13.64 4.87 -16.41
CA ASP A 195 -12.83 5.58 -15.39
C ASP A 195 -11.79 6.55 -15.99
N ILE A 196 -11.73 6.72 -17.33
CA ILE A 196 -10.70 7.54 -17.99
C ILE A 196 -11.23 8.95 -18.36
N GLU A 197 -12.56 9.17 -18.31
CA GLU A 197 -13.17 10.47 -18.58
C GLU A 197 -13.69 11.09 -17.28
N GLY A 198 -12.80 11.73 -16.52
CA GLY A 198 -13.15 12.51 -15.34
C GLY A 198 -12.01 13.42 -14.94
#